data_d646d152cf9923615a6c2abdedb1538b
#
_entry.id   d646d152cf9923615a6c2abdedb1538b
#
_cell.length_a   1.000
_cell.length_b   1.000
_cell.length_c   1.000
_cell.angle_alpha   90.00
_cell.angle_beta   90.00
_cell.angle_gamma   90.00
#
_symmetry.space_group_name_H-M   'P 1'
#
loop_
_entity.id
_entity.type
_entity.pdbx_description
1 polymer ?
#
loop_
_entity_poly.entity_id
_entity_poly.type
_entity_poly.pdbx_seq_one_letter_code
_entity_poly.pdbx_strand_id
1 'polypeptide(L)'
;MKDNQLIFRSFASGSSGNCYFLGTSTWGILIDAGISARTIQKNLREMGLDYANIMGVLITHDHADHIRAVGTLGERVHLPIYSTRDIHDGIDRNYGVRENLRTSQR
;
A
#
# COMPACT_ATOMS: atom_id res chain seq x y z
N MET A 1 6.67 -23.93 10.13
CA MET A 1 6.43 -23.93 8.70
C MET A 1 6.99 -22.69 8.06
N LYS A 2 7.55 -22.83 6.91
CA LYS A 2 8.14 -21.70 6.21
C LYS A 2 7.10 -20.67 5.76
N ASP A 3 5.88 -21.12 5.53
CA ASP A 3 4.81 -20.24 5.06
C ASP A 3 4.42 -19.19 6.09
N ASN A 4 4.76 -19.40 7.36
CA ASN A 4 4.44 -18.45 8.42
C ASN A 4 5.57 -17.48 8.74
N GLN A 5 6.69 -17.60 8.04
CA GLN A 5 7.82 -16.73 8.28
C GLN A 5 7.54 -15.34 7.73
N LEU A 6 7.81 -14.30 8.51
CA LEU A 6 7.62 -12.93 8.06
C LEU A 6 8.66 -12.56 7.02
N ILE A 7 8.18 -11.87 6.00
CA ILE A 7 8.99 -11.35 4.92
C ILE A 7 8.80 -9.84 4.89
N PHE A 8 9.90 -9.11 4.90
CA PHE A 8 9.86 -7.67 4.67
C PHE A 8 10.65 -7.38 3.40
N ARG A 9 10.03 -6.72 2.44
CA ARG A 9 10.70 -6.44 1.18
C ARG A 9 10.44 -5.00 0.76
N SER A 10 11.50 -4.30 0.37
CA SER A 10 11.37 -2.97 -0.18
C SER A 10 11.11 -3.07 -1.68
N PHE A 11 9.96 -2.56 -2.12
CA PHE A 11 9.68 -2.43 -3.56
C PHE A 11 10.30 -1.16 -4.10
N ALA A 12 10.39 -0.13 -3.26
CA ALA A 12 11.06 1.12 -3.61
C ALA A 12 11.26 1.93 -2.33
N SER A 13 12.35 2.68 -2.28
CA SER A 13 12.60 3.61 -1.17
C SER A 13 13.39 4.79 -1.70
N GLY A 14 12.96 6.00 -1.30
CA GLY A 14 13.62 7.21 -1.73
C GLY A 14 12.65 8.30 -2.11
N SER A 15 13.17 9.42 -2.60
CA SER A 15 12.34 10.57 -2.92
C SER A 15 11.47 10.36 -4.15
N SER A 16 11.78 9.37 -4.99
CA SER A 16 10.97 9.10 -6.18
C SER A 16 9.82 8.13 -5.92
N GLY A 17 9.75 7.54 -4.73
CA GLY A 17 8.64 6.68 -4.35
C GLY A 17 9.02 5.72 -3.25
N ASN A 18 8.04 5.38 -2.42
CA ASN A 18 8.24 4.48 -1.30
C ASN A 18 7.12 3.45 -1.28
N CYS A 19 7.49 2.19 -1.17
CA CYS A 19 6.51 1.11 -1.06
C CYS A 19 7.22 -0.12 -0.51
N TYR A 20 6.64 -0.73 0.52
CA TYR A 20 7.21 -1.89 1.17
C TYR A 20 6.15 -2.97 1.32
N PHE A 21 6.60 -4.21 1.31
CA PHE A 21 5.75 -5.36 1.59
C PHE A 21 6.12 -5.95 2.93
N LEU A 22 5.11 -6.26 3.74
CA LEU A 22 5.30 -6.99 4.99
C LEU A 22 4.24 -8.08 5.07
N GLY A 23 4.68 -9.33 5.20
CA GLY A 23 3.73 -10.43 5.26
C GLY A 23 4.42 -11.77 5.26
N THR A 24 3.76 -12.74 4.67
CA THR A 24 4.28 -14.10 4.52
C THR A 24 4.34 -14.45 3.04
N SER A 25 4.61 -15.70 2.73
CA SER A 25 4.65 -16.15 1.34
C SER A 25 3.26 -16.25 0.70
N THR A 26 2.18 -16.08 1.48
CA THR A 26 0.82 -16.25 0.98
C THR A 26 -0.07 -15.01 1.15
N TRP A 27 0.31 -14.06 2.02
CA TRP A 27 -0.47 -12.84 2.23
C TRP A 27 0.40 -11.76 2.84
N GLY A 28 -0.08 -10.54 2.80
CA GLY A 28 0.65 -9.44 3.42
C GLY A 28 -0.08 -8.12 3.31
N ILE A 29 0.63 -7.08 3.69
CA ILE A 29 0.16 -5.71 3.57
C ILE A 29 1.22 -4.91 2.82
N LEU A 30 0.78 -3.78 2.25
CA LEU A 30 1.70 -2.80 1.71
C LEU A 30 1.86 -1.67 2.71
N ILE A 31 3.07 -1.16 2.84
CA ILE A 31 3.35 0.02 3.64
C ILE A 31 3.78 1.09 2.67
N ASP A 32 2.95 2.12 2.55
CA ASP A 32 3.04 3.17 1.55
C ASP A 32 2.87 2.63 0.13
N ALA A 33 2.44 3.49 -0.77
CA ALA A 33 2.16 3.12 -2.15
C ALA A 33 2.55 4.30 -3.05
N GLY A 34 3.82 4.66 -2.98
CA GLY A 34 4.36 5.84 -3.67
C GLY A 34 4.88 5.56 -5.07
N ILE A 35 4.71 4.36 -5.58
CA ILE A 35 5.08 4.00 -6.96
C ILE A 35 3.81 3.57 -7.69
N SER A 36 3.91 3.37 -9.00
CA SER A 36 2.72 3.04 -9.77
C SER A 36 2.14 1.69 -9.37
N ALA A 37 0.82 1.56 -9.49
CA ALA A 37 0.15 0.31 -9.17
C ALA A 37 0.67 -0.84 -10.04
N ARG A 38 1.02 -0.55 -11.29
CA ARG A 38 1.58 -1.57 -12.17
C ARG A 38 2.91 -2.10 -11.63
N THR A 39 3.76 -1.21 -11.15
CA THR A 39 5.05 -1.59 -10.60
C THR A 39 4.87 -2.40 -9.32
N ILE A 40 3.93 -1.99 -8.47
CA ILE A 40 3.63 -2.76 -7.26
C ILE A 40 3.20 -4.18 -7.65
N GLN A 41 2.30 -4.29 -8.61
CA GLN A 41 1.82 -5.60 -9.04
C GLN A 41 2.95 -6.48 -9.59
N LYS A 42 3.83 -5.86 -10.37
CA LYS A 42 4.98 -6.59 -10.91
C LYS A 42 5.84 -7.16 -9.79
N ASN A 43 6.13 -6.35 -8.77
CA ASN A 43 6.92 -6.80 -7.64
C ASN A 43 6.23 -7.92 -6.86
N LEU A 44 4.92 -7.80 -6.67
CA LEU A 44 4.16 -8.84 -6.01
C LEU A 44 4.23 -10.15 -6.79
N ARG A 45 4.06 -10.09 -8.10
CA ARG A 45 4.10 -11.29 -8.93
C ARG A 45 5.46 -11.96 -8.92
N GLU A 46 6.53 -11.20 -8.78
CA GLU A 46 7.86 -11.77 -8.65
C GLU A 46 8.01 -12.54 -7.36
N MET A 47 7.16 -12.26 -6.37
CA MET A 47 7.12 -13.01 -5.12
C MET A 47 6.11 -14.15 -5.14
N GLY A 48 5.43 -14.35 -6.28
CA GLY A 48 4.37 -15.34 -6.35
C GLY A 48 3.04 -14.87 -5.79
N LEU A 49 2.87 -13.55 -5.65
CA LEU A 49 1.66 -12.96 -5.08
C LEU A 49 0.99 -12.05 -6.09
N ASP A 50 -0.19 -11.55 -5.72
CA ASP A 50 -0.88 -10.53 -6.47
C ASP A 50 -1.72 -9.72 -5.47
N TYR A 51 -2.46 -8.73 -5.95
CA TYR A 51 -3.29 -7.90 -5.06
C TYR A 51 -4.30 -8.72 -4.27
N ALA A 52 -4.75 -9.85 -4.79
CA ALA A 52 -5.67 -10.72 -4.06
C ALA A 52 -5.08 -11.24 -2.75
N ASN A 53 -3.76 -11.21 -2.61
CA ASN A 53 -3.07 -11.67 -1.40
C ASN A 53 -2.80 -10.51 -0.43
N ILE A 54 -3.17 -9.28 -0.79
CA ILE A 54 -2.87 -8.10 0.02
C ILE A 54 -4.10 -7.73 0.83
N MET A 55 -3.89 -7.60 2.15
CA MET A 55 -4.97 -7.33 3.09
C MET A 55 -5.29 -5.85 3.22
N GLY A 56 -4.37 -4.99 2.84
CA GLY A 56 -4.58 -3.56 2.95
C GLY A 56 -3.30 -2.79 2.74
N VAL A 57 -3.41 -1.47 2.78
CA VAL A 57 -2.29 -0.56 2.58
C VAL A 57 -2.23 0.38 3.79
N LEU A 58 -1.08 0.45 4.43
CA LEU A 58 -0.85 1.35 5.55
C LEU A 58 -0.04 2.54 5.05
N ILE A 59 -0.59 3.74 5.17
CA ILE A 59 0.06 4.95 4.69
C ILE A 59 0.68 5.69 5.87
N THR A 60 1.97 5.96 5.79
CA THR A 60 2.70 6.64 6.86
C THR A 60 2.83 8.15 6.63
N HIS A 61 2.76 8.60 5.36
CA HIS A 61 2.88 10.02 5.00
C HIS A 61 1.92 10.32 3.86
N ASP A 62 1.41 11.56 3.81
CA ASP A 62 0.51 11.96 2.73
C ASP A 62 1.23 12.61 1.55
N HIS A 63 2.54 12.48 1.48
CA HIS A 63 3.32 13.03 0.37
C HIS A 63 3.22 12.12 -0.86
N ALA A 64 3.38 12.69 -2.04
CA ALA A 64 3.22 11.96 -3.30
C ALA A 64 4.10 10.72 -3.39
N ASP A 65 5.30 10.77 -2.82
CA ASP A 65 6.22 9.64 -2.86
C ASP A 65 5.80 8.50 -1.91
N HIS A 66 4.66 8.63 -1.24
CA HIS A 66 4.09 7.58 -0.38
C HIS A 66 2.69 7.18 -0.81
N ILE A 67 1.99 8.00 -1.61
CA ILE A 67 0.56 7.77 -1.88
C ILE A 67 0.21 7.72 -3.37
N ARG A 68 1.20 7.66 -4.24
CA ARG A 68 0.95 7.76 -5.68
C ARG A 68 -0.11 6.78 -6.19
N ALA A 69 -0.10 5.55 -5.71
CA ALA A 69 -1.01 4.52 -6.19
C ALA A 69 -2.28 4.39 -5.36
N VAL A 70 -2.48 5.23 -4.33
CA VAL A 70 -3.59 5.06 -3.39
C VAL A 70 -4.94 5.08 -4.12
N GLY A 71 -5.12 5.99 -5.07
CA GLY A 71 -6.38 6.06 -5.80
C GLY A 71 -6.71 4.77 -6.52
N THR A 72 -5.73 4.23 -7.24
CA THR A 72 -5.92 2.97 -7.96
C THR A 72 -6.16 1.82 -7.02
N LEU A 73 -5.35 1.72 -5.96
CA LEU A 73 -5.46 0.60 -5.03
C LEU A 73 -6.77 0.63 -4.26
N GLY A 74 -7.22 1.83 -3.85
CA GLY A 74 -8.47 1.93 -3.11
C GLY A 74 -9.70 1.80 -3.98
N GLU A 75 -9.71 2.43 -5.16
CA GLU A 75 -10.91 2.54 -5.97
C GLU A 75 -11.05 1.43 -7.01
N ARG A 76 -9.95 0.98 -7.58
CA ARG A 76 -10.00 -0.04 -8.63
C ARG A 76 -9.73 -1.44 -8.09
N VAL A 77 -8.77 -1.56 -7.19
CA VAL A 77 -8.40 -2.85 -6.63
C VAL A 77 -9.20 -3.16 -5.37
N HIS A 78 -9.77 -2.11 -4.75
CA HIS A 78 -10.62 -2.21 -3.56
C HIS A 78 -9.85 -2.67 -2.32
N LEU A 79 -8.59 -2.27 -2.20
CA LEU A 79 -7.83 -2.53 -0.99
C LEU A 79 -8.17 -1.49 0.07
N PRO A 80 -8.37 -1.90 1.33
CA PRO A 80 -8.55 -0.94 2.41
C PRO A 80 -7.29 -0.10 2.61
N ILE A 81 -7.47 1.18 2.83
CA ILE A 81 -6.36 2.11 3.06
C ILE A 81 -6.44 2.57 4.51
N TYR A 82 -5.38 2.33 5.27
CA TYR A 82 -5.33 2.64 6.70
C TYR A 82 -4.33 3.76 6.96
N SER A 83 -4.72 4.75 7.74
CA SER A 83 -3.82 5.80 8.20
C SER A 83 -4.51 6.62 9.27
N THR A 84 -3.85 7.69 9.73
CA THR A 84 -4.49 8.63 10.64
C THR A 84 -5.48 9.51 9.88
N ARG A 85 -6.37 10.19 10.61
CA ARG A 85 -7.33 11.09 10.01
C ARG A 85 -6.65 12.22 9.23
N ASP A 86 -5.58 12.79 9.78
CA ASP A 86 -4.90 13.89 9.13
C ASP A 86 -4.29 13.45 7.79
N ILE A 87 -3.75 12.25 7.74
CA ILE A 87 -3.19 11.72 6.50
C ILE A 87 -4.30 11.45 5.48
N HIS A 88 -5.43 10.90 5.90
CA HIS A 88 -6.58 10.71 5.01
C HIS A 88 -7.03 12.03 4.40
N ASP A 89 -7.10 13.09 5.21
CA ASP A 89 -7.50 14.40 4.72
C ASP A 89 -6.51 14.91 3.68
N GLY A 90 -5.22 14.69 3.91
CA GLY A 90 -4.20 15.06 2.95
C GLY A 90 -4.31 14.29 1.63
N ILE A 91 -4.58 13.00 1.72
CA ILE A 91 -4.77 12.17 0.52
C ILE A 91 -5.99 12.66 -0.25
N ASP A 92 -7.10 12.91 0.45
CA ASP A 92 -8.32 13.35 -0.18
C ASP A 92 -8.12 14.69 -0.90
N ARG A 93 -7.45 15.63 -0.27
CA ARG A 93 -7.18 16.94 -0.88
C ARG A 93 -6.36 16.80 -2.17
N ASN A 94 -5.38 15.89 -2.15
CA ASN A 94 -4.47 15.77 -3.28
C ASN A 94 -5.05 14.95 -4.42
N TYR A 95 -5.86 13.95 -4.12
CA TYR A 95 -6.28 12.97 -5.11
C TYR A 95 -7.79 12.76 -5.17
N GLY A 96 -8.54 13.35 -4.26
CA GLY A 96 -10.00 13.18 -4.24
C GLY A 96 -10.44 11.76 -3.91
N VAL A 97 -9.59 10.98 -3.26
CA VAL A 97 -9.91 9.61 -2.90
C VAL A 97 -10.71 9.59 -1.60
N ARG A 98 -11.86 8.94 -1.60
CA ARG A 98 -12.70 8.86 -0.41
C ARG A 98 -13.08 7.45 -0.04
N GLU A 99 -13.41 6.66 -1.05
CA GLU A 99 -13.89 5.30 -0.80
C GLU A 99 -12.74 4.43 -0.34
N ASN A 100 -13.05 3.48 0.50
CA ASN A 100 -12.10 2.51 1.03
C ASN A 100 -11.04 3.09 1.95
N LEU A 101 -11.17 4.37 2.31
CA LEU A 101 -10.29 4.94 3.32
C LEU A 101 -10.70 4.47 4.70
N ARG A 102 -9.71 4.09 5.49
CA ARG A 102 -9.92 3.63 6.85
C ARG A 102 -8.99 4.41 7.77
N THR A 103 -9.55 5.01 8.80
CA THR A 103 -8.77 5.79 9.75
C THR A 103 -8.28 4.88 10.87
N SER A 104 -6.98 4.97 11.16
CA SER A 104 -6.41 4.26 12.28
C SER A 104 -6.90 4.86 13.58
N GLN A 105 -7.19 4.01 14.56
CA GLN A 105 -7.68 4.44 15.85
C GLN A 105 -6.60 4.48 16.91
N ARG A 106 -5.35 4.35 16.53
CA ARG A 106 -4.26 4.37 17.49
C ARG A 106 -3.90 5.74 17.95
#